data_b27a042dfa832e749781d507915399a9
#
_entry.id   b27a042dfa832e749781d507915399a9
#
_cell.length_a   1.000
_cell.length_b   1.000
_cell.length_c   1.000
_cell.angle_alpha   90.00
_cell.angle_beta   90.00
_cell.angle_gamma   90.00
#
_symmetry.space_group_name_H-M   'P 1'
#
loop_
_entity.id
_entity.type
_entity.pdbx_description
1 polymer ?
#
loop_
_entity_poly.entity_id
_entity_poly.type
_entity_poly.pdbx_seq_one_letter_code
_entity_poly.pdbx_strand_id
1 'polypeptide(L)'
;DIIPMGFGFTDEERVKPVELEKNGIKVALFNSVFLRLENWIQTDGEPGICMAKGNELAARISSYKQKHPDTKIIAVVHWGVEFMPYPSHQQQMDAMLLASAGTDVIVGHHPHIVQPVKKIQNCTVIYSLGNFVFDQKREDGNKAKMAKVTFRKNETEVILYDIDIVKCRPEVSRK
;
A
#
# COMPACT_ATOMS: atom_id res chain seq x y z
N ASP A 1 -15.14 1.94 15.14
CA ASP A 1 -15.27 2.84 13.97
C ASP A 1 -14.23 2.45 12.92
N ILE A 2 -14.60 2.60 11.64
CA ILE A 2 -13.70 2.38 10.51
C ILE A 2 -13.31 3.76 9.96
N ILE A 3 -12.01 4.00 9.81
CA ILE A 3 -11.48 5.24 9.23
C ILE A 3 -11.23 5.00 7.75
N PRO A 4 -11.96 5.65 6.83
CA PRO A 4 -11.70 5.54 5.40
C PRO A 4 -10.38 6.25 5.06
N MET A 5 -9.66 5.72 4.05
CA MET A 5 -8.39 6.26 3.59
C MET A 5 -8.37 6.36 2.08
N GLY A 6 -7.85 7.47 1.55
CA GLY A 6 -7.79 7.68 0.10
C GLY A 6 -9.15 7.97 -0.54
N PHE A 7 -10.07 8.55 0.23
CA PHE A 7 -11.41 8.93 -0.19
C PHE A 7 -11.71 10.37 0.25
N GLY A 8 -12.49 11.09 -0.55
CA GLY A 8 -12.92 12.44 -0.23
C GLY A 8 -13.71 13.08 -1.36
N PHE A 9 -14.22 14.28 -1.11
CA PHE A 9 -14.97 15.09 -2.07
C PHE A 9 -14.06 16.08 -2.82
N THR A 10 -12.90 16.39 -2.23
CA THR A 10 -11.87 17.25 -2.84
C THR A 10 -10.57 16.48 -3.01
N ASP A 11 -9.68 16.97 -3.87
CA ASP A 11 -8.36 16.38 -4.05
C ASP A 11 -7.52 16.43 -2.77
N GLU A 12 -7.68 17.48 -1.96
CA GLU A 12 -7.00 17.59 -0.68
C GLU A 12 -7.44 16.52 0.32
N GLU A 13 -8.75 16.24 0.39
CA GLU A 13 -9.29 15.19 1.27
C GLU A 13 -8.85 13.81 0.81
N ARG A 14 -8.89 13.52 -0.50
CA ARG A 14 -8.53 12.21 -1.08
C ARG A 14 -7.07 11.83 -0.81
N VAL A 15 -6.18 12.81 -0.75
CA VAL A 15 -4.74 12.58 -0.56
C VAL A 15 -4.27 12.73 0.88
N LYS A 16 -5.15 13.14 1.79
CA LYS A 16 -4.83 13.32 3.20
C LYS A 16 -4.46 11.98 3.84
N PRO A 17 -3.30 11.88 4.52
CA PRO A 17 -2.95 10.65 5.22
C PRO A 17 -3.86 10.43 6.44
N VAL A 18 -4.05 9.17 6.79
CA VAL A 18 -4.57 8.79 8.11
C VAL A 18 -3.39 8.78 9.09
N GLU A 19 -3.51 9.55 10.15
CA GLU A 19 -2.50 9.67 11.19
C GLU A 19 -2.89 8.87 12.43
N LEU A 20 -1.95 8.08 12.92
CA LEU A 20 -2.09 7.27 14.13
C LEU A 20 -0.93 7.58 15.06
N GLU A 21 -1.19 7.57 16.37
CA GLU A 21 -0.16 7.68 17.37
C GLU A 21 -0.39 6.67 18.50
N LYS A 22 0.66 5.93 18.86
CA LYS A 22 0.62 5.02 19.99
C LYS A 22 2.03 4.91 20.61
N ASN A 23 2.12 5.01 21.91
CA ASN A 23 3.38 4.92 22.68
C ASN A 23 4.47 5.88 22.17
N GLY A 24 4.09 7.09 21.76
CA GLY A 24 5.01 8.11 21.23
C GLY A 24 5.50 7.82 19.80
N ILE A 25 5.01 6.78 19.13
CA ILE A 25 5.31 6.51 17.72
C ILE A 25 4.15 7.03 16.86
N LYS A 26 4.48 7.97 15.98
CA LYS A 26 3.53 8.51 14.99
C LYS A 26 3.67 7.74 13.67
N VAL A 27 2.54 7.39 13.07
CA VAL A 27 2.47 6.71 11.79
C VAL A 27 1.49 7.44 10.88
N ALA A 28 1.91 7.75 9.67
CA ALA A 28 1.05 8.30 8.62
C ALA A 28 0.85 7.26 7.51
N LEU A 29 -0.40 6.97 7.20
CA LEU A 29 -0.79 6.05 6.13
C LEU A 29 -1.28 6.85 4.93
N PHE A 30 -0.59 6.72 3.82
CA PHE A 30 -1.00 7.25 2.51
C PHE A 30 -1.60 6.14 1.67
N ASN A 31 -2.59 6.46 0.86
CA ASN A 31 -3.20 5.51 -0.08
C ASN A 31 -3.30 6.13 -1.46
N SER A 32 -3.14 5.32 -2.51
CA SER A 32 -3.47 5.75 -3.87
C SER A 32 -3.67 4.57 -4.82
N VAL A 33 -4.50 4.80 -5.84
CA VAL A 33 -4.70 3.91 -6.98
C VAL A 33 -3.91 4.44 -8.17
N PHE A 34 -2.94 3.65 -8.66
CA PHE A 34 -2.06 4.04 -9.78
C PHE A 34 -2.62 3.57 -11.13
N LEU A 35 -3.69 2.81 -11.12
CA LEU A 35 -4.34 2.33 -12.32
C LEU A 35 -5.20 3.43 -12.95
N ARG A 36 -5.31 3.38 -14.27
CA ARG A 36 -6.32 4.15 -14.97
C ARG A 36 -7.62 3.34 -14.94
N LEU A 37 -8.56 3.79 -14.10
CA LEU A 37 -9.88 3.16 -14.03
C LEU A 37 -10.70 3.58 -15.25
N GLU A 38 -11.16 2.63 -16.03
CA GLU A 38 -12.02 2.87 -17.18
C GLU A 38 -13.34 3.49 -16.72
N ASN A 39 -13.80 4.50 -17.47
CA ASN A 39 -15.06 5.22 -17.21
C ASN A 39 -15.17 5.89 -15.82
N TRP A 40 -14.08 6.05 -15.10
CA TRP A 40 -14.09 6.77 -13.82
C TRP A 40 -13.67 8.23 -14.04
N ILE A 41 -14.65 9.12 -13.95
CA ILE A 41 -14.41 10.56 -13.97
C ILE A 41 -14.60 11.08 -12.55
N GLN A 42 -13.57 11.70 -12.00
CA GLN A 42 -13.66 12.41 -10.73
C GLN A 42 -13.95 13.87 -11.00
N THR A 43 -14.97 14.40 -10.36
CA THR A 43 -15.32 15.83 -10.38
C THR A 43 -15.22 16.39 -8.96
N ASP A 44 -14.85 17.66 -8.85
CA ASP A 44 -14.80 18.35 -7.57
C ASP A 44 -16.21 18.43 -6.94
N GLY A 45 -16.29 18.19 -5.64
CA GLY A 45 -17.53 18.15 -4.92
C GLY A 45 -18.27 16.81 -4.94
N GLU A 46 -17.81 15.85 -5.75
CA GLU A 46 -18.34 14.50 -5.80
C GLU A 46 -17.43 13.50 -5.08
N PRO A 47 -17.99 12.39 -4.55
CA PRO A 47 -17.19 11.35 -3.91
C PRO A 47 -16.15 10.78 -4.87
N GLY A 48 -14.91 10.68 -4.43
CA GLY A 48 -13.85 10.12 -5.26
C GLY A 48 -12.73 9.48 -4.45
N ILE A 49 -11.78 8.85 -5.15
CA ILE A 49 -10.64 8.17 -4.56
C ILE A 49 -9.33 8.87 -4.92
N CYS A 50 -8.29 8.66 -4.13
CA CYS A 50 -6.96 9.14 -4.44
C CYS A 50 -6.38 8.38 -5.63
N MET A 51 -6.05 9.12 -6.70
CA MET A 51 -5.40 8.60 -7.91
C MET A 51 -4.04 9.29 -8.18
N ALA A 52 -3.42 9.86 -7.15
CA ALA A 52 -2.10 10.45 -7.24
C ALA A 52 -1.07 9.39 -7.66
N LYS A 53 -0.44 9.56 -8.80
CA LYS A 53 0.55 8.60 -9.33
C LYS A 53 1.88 8.68 -8.57
N GLY A 54 2.82 7.79 -8.89
CA GLY A 54 4.04 7.61 -8.13
C GLY A 54 4.81 8.89 -7.81
N ASN A 55 5.02 9.78 -8.80
CA ASN A 55 5.69 11.07 -8.61
C ASN A 55 4.88 12.05 -7.75
N GLU A 56 3.58 12.11 -7.92
CA GLU A 56 2.69 12.98 -7.15
C GLU A 56 2.60 12.52 -5.69
N LEU A 57 2.39 11.22 -5.47
CA LEU A 57 2.36 10.65 -4.14
C LEU A 57 3.71 10.80 -3.44
N ALA A 58 4.82 10.57 -4.14
CA ALA A 58 6.17 10.78 -3.63
C ALA A 58 6.41 12.23 -3.21
N ALA A 59 5.99 13.20 -4.02
CA ALA A 59 6.10 14.62 -3.67
C ALA A 59 5.31 14.97 -2.40
N ARG A 60 4.10 14.44 -2.25
CA ARG A 60 3.26 14.62 -1.05
C ARG A 60 3.89 14.00 0.20
N ILE A 61 4.39 12.77 0.09
CA ILE A 61 5.10 12.06 1.17
C ILE A 61 6.36 12.86 1.57
N SER A 62 7.14 13.31 0.61
CA SER A 62 8.35 14.11 0.87
C SER A 62 8.02 15.41 1.60
N SER A 63 7.00 16.15 1.14
CA SER A 63 6.54 17.37 1.79
C SER A 63 6.02 17.11 3.21
N TYR A 64 5.30 16.01 3.42
CA TYR A 64 4.83 15.60 4.73
C TYR A 64 6.01 15.24 5.66
N LYS A 65 6.97 14.46 5.16
CA LYS A 65 8.15 14.03 5.92
C LYS A 65 9.05 15.20 6.34
N GLN A 66 9.17 16.24 5.51
CA GLN A 66 9.88 17.48 5.87
C GLN A 66 9.26 18.17 7.09
N LYS A 67 7.93 18.17 7.19
CA LYS A 67 7.19 18.77 8.32
C LYS A 67 7.14 17.86 9.55
N HIS A 68 7.23 16.54 9.34
CA HIS A 68 7.07 15.51 10.35
C HIS A 68 8.20 14.47 10.27
N PRO A 69 9.48 14.85 10.51
CA PRO A 69 10.65 14.01 10.24
C PRO A 69 10.66 12.68 11.01
N ASP A 70 10.08 12.62 12.19
CA ASP A 70 10.06 11.44 13.05
C ASP A 70 8.86 10.50 12.77
N THR A 71 7.89 10.93 11.95
CA THR A 71 6.71 10.12 11.65
C THR A 71 7.07 8.97 10.70
N LYS A 72 6.64 7.76 11.05
CA LYS A 72 6.76 6.57 10.20
C LYS A 72 5.71 6.62 9.09
N ILE A 73 6.08 6.21 7.88
CA ILE A 73 5.21 6.31 6.71
C ILE A 73 4.94 4.94 6.11
N ILE A 74 3.65 4.62 5.94
CA ILE A 74 3.18 3.49 5.13
C ILE A 74 2.49 4.05 3.90
N ALA A 75 2.89 3.58 2.72
CA ALA A 75 2.17 3.83 1.47
C ALA A 75 1.43 2.55 1.05
N VAL A 76 0.10 2.61 0.98
CA VAL A 76 -0.75 1.53 0.47
C VAL A 76 -1.13 1.88 -0.96
N VAL A 77 -0.74 1.05 -1.92
CA VAL A 77 -0.90 1.36 -3.34
C VAL A 77 -1.56 0.22 -4.11
N HIS A 78 -2.46 0.59 -5.00
CA HIS A 78 -3.16 -0.34 -5.89
C HIS A 78 -2.59 -0.17 -7.30
N TRP A 79 -1.72 -1.10 -7.72
CA TRP A 79 -0.86 -0.94 -8.89
C TRP A 79 -0.52 -2.26 -9.60
N GLY A 80 0.15 -2.16 -10.74
CA GLY A 80 0.71 -3.31 -11.44
C GLY A 80 -0.24 -3.92 -12.47
N VAL A 81 -0.02 -5.19 -12.77
CA VAL A 81 -0.78 -5.96 -13.76
C VAL A 81 -1.29 -7.24 -13.11
N GLU A 82 -2.56 -7.56 -13.35
CA GLU A 82 -3.20 -8.76 -12.82
C GLU A 82 -2.43 -10.03 -13.19
N PHE A 83 -2.29 -10.93 -12.23
CA PHE A 83 -1.71 -12.26 -12.36
C PHE A 83 -0.26 -12.30 -12.85
N MET A 84 0.45 -11.18 -12.83
CA MET A 84 1.88 -11.13 -13.11
C MET A 84 2.69 -11.48 -11.84
N PRO A 85 3.52 -12.54 -11.85
CA PRO A 85 4.24 -12.99 -10.65
C PRO A 85 5.39 -12.07 -10.23
N TYR A 86 5.80 -11.17 -11.10
CA TYR A 86 6.87 -10.20 -10.85
C TYR A 86 6.38 -8.77 -11.07
N PRO A 87 6.89 -7.80 -10.29
CA PRO A 87 6.52 -6.41 -10.47
C PRO A 87 6.98 -5.88 -11.83
N SER A 88 6.10 -5.12 -12.48
CA SER A 88 6.41 -4.42 -13.72
C SER A 88 7.52 -3.39 -13.52
N HIS A 89 8.14 -2.93 -14.61
CA HIS A 89 9.13 -1.85 -14.56
C HIS A 89 8.55 -0.59 -13.92
N GLN A 90 7.28 -0.25 -14.21
CA GLN A 90 6.61 0.92 -13.61
C GLN A 90 6.46 0.77 -12.09
N GLN A 91 6.03 -0.40 -11.60
CA GLN A 91 5.97 -0.64 -10.15
C GLN A 91 7.34 -0.47 -9.48
N GLN A 92 8.40 -0.91 -10.13
CA GLN A 92 9.77 -0.78 -9.61
C GLN A 92 10.22 0.69 -9.56
N MET A 93 9.92 1.47 -10.59
CA MET A 93 10.21 2.91 -10.63
C MET A 93 9.43 3.66 -9.56
N ASP A 94 8.13 3.40 -9.45
CA ASP A 94 7.27 4.03 -8.43
C ASP A 94 7.72 3.67 -7.01
N ALA A 95 8.11 2.41 -6.78
CA ALA A 95 8.66 1.99 -5.49
C ALA A 95 9.96 2.75 -5.12
N MET A 96 10.85 2.99 -6.08
CA MET A 96 12.06 3.79 -5.85
C MET A 96 11.73 5.25 -5.52
N LEU A 97 10.76 5.86 -6.22
CA LEU A 97 10.32 7.23 -5.94
C LEU A 97 9.74 7.35 -4.53
N LEU A 98 8.84 6.45 -4.15
CA LEU A 98 8.20 6.44 -2.84
C LEU A 98 9.21 6.16 -1.72
N ALA A 99 10.15 5.23 -1.91
CA ALA A 99 11.21 4.96 -0.94
C ALA A 99 12.12 6.17 -0.74
N SER A 100 12.51 6.85 -1.83
CA SER A 100 13.34 8.06 -1.78
C SER A 100 12.61 9.25 -1.15
N ALA A 101 11.29 9.26 -1.18
CA ALA A 101 10.46 10.27 -0.52
C ALA A 101 10.38 10.10 1.01
N GLY A 102 10.93 9.01 1.57
CA GLY A 102 10.96 8.73 3.01
C GLY A 102 9.88 7.76 3.50
N THR A 103 9.32 6.92 2.62
CA THR A 103 8.41 5.84 3.00
C THR A 103 9.17 4.73 3.73
N ASP A 104 8.64 4.26 4.86
CA ASP A 104 9.21 3.14 5.62
C ASP A 104 8.72 1.77 5.07
N VAL A 105 7.44 1.69 4.69
CA VAL A 105 6.85 0.46 4.14
C VAL A 105 5.90 0.80 2.98
N ILE A 106 6.05 0.09 1.87
CA ILE A 106 5.10 0.12 0.75
C ILE A 106 4.33 -1.20 0.74
N VAL A 107 3.00 -1.13 0.70
CA VAL A 107 2.10 -2.29 0.63
C VAL A 107 1.32 -2.22 -0.66
N GLY A 108 1.65 -3.10 -1.60
CA GLY A 108 1.03 -3.18 -2.92
C GLY A 108 -0.15 -4.16 -2.97
N HIS A 109 -1.13 -3.79 -3.80
CA HIS A 109 -2.34 -4.56 -4.13
C HIS A 109 -2.62 -4.51 -5.62
N HIS A 110 -3.59 -5.22 -6.11
CA HIS A 110 -4.11 -5.36 -7.46
C HIS A 110 -3.65 -6.60 -8.21
N PRO A 111 -2.39 -7.08 -8.20
CA PRO A 111 -2.02 -8.24 -9.01
C PRO A 111 -2.81 -9.52 -8.70
N HIS A 112 -3.56 -9.58 -7.61
CA HIS A 112 -4.36 -10.74 -7.16
C HIS A 112 -3.55 -12.01 -6.86
N ILE A 113 -2.23 -11.93 -6.98
CA ILE A 113 -1.27 -12.95 -6.59
C ILE A 113 -0.13 -12.31 -5.79
N VAL A 114 0.60 -13.12 -5.04
CA VAL A 114 1.76 -12.65 -4.28
C VAL A 114 2.90 -12.27 -5.23
N GLN A 115 3.45 -11.08 -5.06
CA GLN A 115 4.68 -10.65 -5.71
C GLN A 115 5.84 -10.57 -4.71
N PRO A 116 7.11 -10.52 -5.18
CA PRO A 116 8.29 -10.43 -4.32
C PRO A 116 8.25 -9.26 -3.34
N VAL A 117 8.97 -9.44 -2.23
CA VAL A 117 9.27 -8.37 -1.28
C VAL A 117 10.73 -7.95 -1.47
N LYS A 118 10.98 -6.65 -1.51
CA LYS A 118 12.33 -6.10 -1.66
C LYS A 118 12.59 -5.02 -0.62
N LYS A 119 13.86 -4.83 -0.29
CA LYS A 119 14.33 -3.68 0.47
C LYS A 119 14.91 -2.66 -0.52
N ILE A 120 14.42 -1.42 -0.48
CA ILE A 120 14.96 -0.30 -1.24
C ILE A 120 15.36 0.77 -0.23
N GLN A 121 16.65 1.02 -0.06
CA GLN A 121 17.18 1.86 1.02
C GLN A 121 16.66 1.34 2.39
N ASN A 122 15.98 2.18 3.16
CA ASN A 122 15.37 1.81 4.42
C ASN A 122 13.90 1.34 4.28
N CYS A 123 13.33 1.40 3.08
CA CYS A 123 11.94 1.03 2.80
C CYS A 123 11.79 -0.46 2.52
N THR A 124 10.84 -1.11 3.18
CA THR A 124 10.39 -2.46 2.80
C THR A 124 9.27 -2.35 1.78
N VAL A 125 9.46 -2.90 0.60
CA VAL A 125 8.49 -2.89 -0.50
C VAL A 125 7.87 -4.27 -0.64
N ILE A 126 6.59 -4.38 -0.33
CA ILE A 126 5.75 -5.55 -0.59
C ILE A 126 4.98 -5.25 -1.87
N TYR A 127 5.43 -5.79 -3.01
CA TYR A 127 4.84 -5.44 -4.31
C TYR A 127 3.39 -5.90 -4.47
N SER A 128 3.03 -7.06 -3.93
CA SER A 128 1.65 -7.50 -3.78
C SER A 128 1.51 -8.55 -2.68
N LEU A 129 0.50 -8.39 -1.83
CA LEU A 129 0.12 -9.36 -0.80
C LEU A 129 -0.76 -10.50 -1.35
N GLY A 130 -1.26 -10.39 -2.58
CA GLY A 130 -2.29 -11.26 -3.11
C GLY A 130 -3.68 -10.90 -2.58
N ASN A 131 -4.63 -11.83 -2.71
CA ASN A 131 -5.99 -11.71 -2.20
C ASN A 131 -6.04 -11.93 -0.68
N PHE A 132 -7.20 -11.68 -0.04
CA PHE A 132 -7.39 -12.00 1.38
C PHE A 132 -8.76 -12.64 1.62
N VAL A 133 -9.85 -11.90 1.52
CA VAL A 133 -11.22 -12.43 1.48
C VAL A 133 -11.69 -12.32 0.04
N PHE A 134 -11.65 -13.42 -0.71
CA PHE A 134 -11.89 -13.39 -2.15
C PHE A 134 -12.33 -14.75 -2.69
N ASP A 135 -13.13 -14.75 -3.76
CA ASP A 135 -13.69 -15.95 -4.40
C ASP A 135 -12.95 -16.36 -5.68
N GLN A 136 -11.65 -16.10 -5.74
CA GLN A 136 -10.83 -16.39 -6.92
C GLN A 136 -10.83 -17.87 -7.27
N LYS A 137 -11.12 -18.20 -8.54
CA LYS A 137 -11.09 -19.57 -9.05
C LYS A 137 -9.69 -20.05 -9.43
N ARG A 138 -8.75 -19.12 -9.65
CA ARG A 138 -7.37 -19.46 -9.97
C ARG A 138 -6.66 -19.95 -8.70
N GLU A 139 -5.91 -21.04 -8.86
CA GLU A 139 -5.21 -21.68 -7.75
C GLU A 139 -4.12 -20.76 -7.13
N ASP A 140 -3.37 -20.05 -7.97
CA ASP A 140 -2.37 -19.07 -7.55
C ASP A 140 -2.96 -17.85 -6.84
N GLY A 141 -4.22 -17.49 -7.13
CA GLY A 141 -4.96 -16.44 -6.46
C GLY A 141 -5.50 -16.80 -5.07
N ASN A 142 -5.39 -18.08 -4.67
CA ASN A 142 -5.76 -18.56 -3.34
C ASN A 142 -4.58 -18.62 -2.36
N LYS A 143 -3.41 -18.14 -2.78
CA LYS A 143 -2.23 -17.94 -1.94
C LYS A 143 -2.01 -16.46 -1.71
N ALA A 144 -1.80 -16.08 -0.46
CA ALA A 144 -1.63 -14.69 -0.09
C ALA A 144 -0.60 -14.53 1.05
N LYS A 145 -0.34 -13.30 1.41
CA LYS A 145 0.46 -12.96 2.60
C LYS A 145 -0.27 -11.93 3.45
N MET A 146 -0.06 -12.03 4.76
CA MET A 146 -0.43 -11.02 5.73
C MET A 146 0.85 -10.40 6.29
N ALA A 147 0.93 -9.06 6.29
CA ALA A 147 2.08 -8.35 6.83
C ALA A 147 1.78 -7.82 8.23
N LYS A 148 2.65 -8.15 9.19
CA LYS A 148 2.71 -7.49 10.50
C LYS A 148 3.85 -6.49 10.47
N VAL A 149 3.54 -5.21 10.59
CA VAL A 149 4.51 -4.13 10.64
C VAL A 149 4.63 -3.65 12.10
N THR A 150 5.85 -3.63 12.62
CA THR A 150 6.15 -3.11 13.96
C THR A 150 7.11 -1.94 13.83
N PHE A 151 6.67 -0.78 14.28
CA PHE A 151 7.51 0.41 14.35
C PHE A 151 8.08 0.58 15.75
N ARG A 152 9.40 0.81 15.82
CA ARG A 152 10.12 1.32 16.96
C ARG A 152 10.79 2.64 16.57
N LYS A 153 11.31 3.38 17.53
CA LYS A 153 11.92 4.70 17.26
C LYS A 153 12.92 4.64 16.08
N ASN A 154 13.83 3.68 16.09
CA ASN A 154 14.91 3.58 15.11
C ASN A 154 14.81 2.33 14.21
N GLU A 155 13.71 1.59 14.28
CA GLU A 155 13.57 0.32 13.59
C GLU A 155 12.16 0.16 12.99
N THR A 156 12.11 -0.46 11.83
CA THR A 156 10.88 -0.92 11.19
C THR A 156 11.05 -2.40 10.87
N GLU A 157 10.26 -3.24 11.54
CA GLU A 157 10.24 -4.69 11.35
C GLU A 157 8.99 -5.08 10.56
N VAL A 158 9.16 -5.94 9.57
CA VAL A 158 8.05 -6.50 8.78
C VAL A 158 8.14 -8.01 8.81
N ILE A 159 7.11 -8.65 9.35
CA ILE A 159 6.96 -10.11 9.38
C ILE A 159 5.82 -10.48 8.44
N LEU A 160 6.06 -11.46 7.57
CA LEU A 160 5.06 -11.97 6.64
C LEU A 160 4.59 -13.36 7.07
N TYR A 161 3.29 -13.55 7.06
CA TYR A 161 2.63 -14.83 7.28
C TYR A 161 2.06 -15.31 5.96
N ASP A 162 2.28 -16.58 5.65
CA ASP A 162 1.64 -17.24 4.51
C ASP A 162 0.17 -17.49 4.83
N ILE A 163 -0.69 -17.20 3.86
CA ILE A 163 -2.13 -17.29 3.95
C ILE A 163 -2.66 -18.19 2.84
N ASP A 164 -3.47 -19.16 3.21
CA ASP A 164 -4.29 -19.94 2.30
C ASP A 164 -5.72 -19.42 2.32
N ILE A 165 -6.33 -19.22 1.15
CA ILE A 165 -7.73 -18.82 1.04
C ILE A 165 -8.56 -20.08 0.77
N VAL A 166 -9.30 -20.51 1.79
CA VAL A 166 -10.15 -21.71 1.75
C VAL A 166 -11.61 -21.30 1.80
N LYS A 167 -12.36 -21.56 0.73
CA LYS A 167 -13.77 -21.15 0.63
C LYS A 167 -13.98 -19.68 0.99
N CYS A 168 -13.22 -18.80 0.35
CA CYS A 168 -13.21 -17.35 0.53
C CYS A 168 -12.74 -16.86 1.91
N ARG A 169 -12.21 -17.74 2.77
CA ARG A 169 -11.69 -17.38 4.10
C ARG A 169 -10.18 -17.47 4.13
N PRO A 170 -9.48 -16.42 4.60
CA PRO A 170 -8.05 -16.48 4.82
C PRO A 170 -7.73 -17.29 6.08
N GLU A 171 -6.82 -18.23 5.95
CA GLU A 171 -6.28 -19.04 7.04
C GLU A 171 -4.76 -18.94 7.03
N VAL A 172 -4.15 -18.82 8.22
CA VAL A 172 -2.68 -18.86 8.30
C VAL A 172 -2.22 -20.26 7.90
N SER A 173 -1.35 -20.32 6.88
CA SER A 173 -0.85 -21.61 6.38
C SER A 173 -0.15 -22.38 7.52
N ARG A 174 -0.58 -23.61 7.74
CA ARG A 174 0.13 -24.51 8.65
C ARG A 174 1.35 -25.05 7.92
N LYS A 175 2.53 -24.80 8.47
CA LYS A 175 3.78 -25.40 8.00
C LYS A 175 3.84 -26.87 8.36
#